data_93eea3657f9aeb191c08847dbeb71109
#
_entry.id   93eea3657f9aeb191c08847dbeb71109
#
_cell.length_a   1.000
_cell.length_b   1.000
_cell.length_c   1.000
_cell.angle_alpha   90.00
_cell.angle_beta   90.00
_cell.angle_gamma   90.00
#
_symmetry.space_group_name_H-M   'P 1'
#
loop_
_entity.id
_entity.type
_entity.pdbx_description
1 polymer ?
#
loop_
_entity_poly.entity_id
_entity_poly.type
_entity_poly.pdbx_seq_one_letter_code
_entity_poly.pdbx_strand_id
1 'polypeptide(L)'
;IMEILGKRKEFNMNKKFIITLILIIIASIVTTFAIIIYNLKSVQNIGSANETIENFQTTSPYTTVPTSYDEVKLSPNAILTFLKHYDGCGHTLKEKENVNAEMANITRNEFSKLYSDWEIKNFSNTDVELYKDFSGNCGEHFVVKSSSDGFVEIYRIKEDGTYELHETTEIAIKYLSNDDRKELENGVILYGKENLNSYIENFE
;
A
#
# COMPACT_ATOMS: atom_id res chain seq x y z
N ILE A 1 47.17 -16.13 -23.43
CA ILE A 1 47.29 -17.32 -22.60
C ILE A 1 46.04 -17.46 -21.77
N MET A 2 45.36 -18.59 -22.02
CA MET A 2 44.27 -19.26 -21.33
C MET A 2 42.89 -18.61 -21.38
N GLU A 3 42.14 -19.14 -22.37
CA GLU A 3 40.67 -19.24 -22.38
C GLU A 3 40.12 -19.83 -21.08
N ILE A 4 39.13 -19.16 -20.51
CA ILE A 4 38.15 -19.83 -19.67
C ILE A 4 36.78 -19.56 -20.29
N LEU A 5 36.44 -20.37 -21.30
CA LEU A 5 35.08 -20.55 -21.82
C LEU A 5 34.25 -21.29 -20.75
N GLY A 6 33.46 -20.53 -20.02
CA GLY A 6 32.38 -21.09 -19.17
C GLY A 6 31.34 -21.77 -20.03
N LYS A 7 31.37 -23.12 -20.13
CA LYS A 7 30.34 -23.94 -20.72
C LYS A 7 29.00 -23.68 -20.03
N ARG A 8 28.10 -22.94 -20.71
CA ARG A 8 26.66 -22.98 -20.37
C ARG A 8 26.18 -24.43 -20.57
N LYS A 9 25.86 -25.09 -19.47
CA LYS A 9 25.16 -26.36 -19.49
C LYS A 9 23.75 -26.07 -20.03
N GLU A 10 23.51 -26.40 -21.29
CA GLU A 10 22.16 -26.46 -21.83
C GLU A 10 21.39 -27.55 -21.05
N PHE A 11 20.42 -27.11 -20.25
CA PHE A 11 19.57 -27.99 -19.49
C PHE A 11 18.50 -28.56 -20.45
N ASN A 12 18.85 -29.66 -21.11
CA ASN A 12 17.95 -30.35 -22.03
C ASN A 12 16.87 -31.10 -21.23
N MET A 13 15.82 -30.37 -20.85
CA MET A 13 14.70 -30.95 -20.12
C MET A 13 13.90 -31.85 -21.05
N ASN A 14 13.69 -33.10 -20.64
CA ASN A 14 12.89 -34.07 -21.34
C ASN A 14 11.46 -33.53 -21.54
N LYS A 15 10.94 -33.56 -22.79
CA LYS A 15 9.58 -33.03 -23.11
C LYS A 15 8.49 -33.58 -22.19
N LYS A 16 8.62 -34.83 -21.72
CA LYS A 16 7.70 -35.43 -20.75
C LYS A 16 7.74 -34.73 -19.39
N PHE A 17 8.93 -34.29 -18.95
CA PHE A 17 9.07 -33.56 -17.68
C PHE A 17 8.46 -32.16 -17.75
N ILE A 18 8.58 -31.49 -18.89
CA ILE A 18 7.95 -30.17 -19.11
C ILE A 18 6.42 -30.31 -19.07
N ILE A 19 5.87 -31.33 -19.73
CA ILE A 19 4.42 -31.58 -19.75
C ILE A 19 3.89 -31.87 -18.34
N THR A 20 4.59 -32.67 -17.53
CA THR A 20 4.17 -32.97 -16.16
C THR A 20 4.23 -31.71 -15.26
N LEU A 21 5.22 -30.86 -15.44
CA LEU A 21 5.33 -29.60 -14.69
C LEU A 21 4.17 -28.65 -15.02
N ILE A 22 3.82 -28.53 -16.30
CA ILE A 22 2.67 -27.72 -16.75
C ILE A 22 1.36 -28.24 -16.18
N LEU A 23 1.15 -29.55 -16.15
CA LEU A 23 -0.05 -30.17 -15.59
C LEU A 23 -0.18 -29.90 -14.07
N ILE A 24 0.92 -29.93 -13.33
CA ILE A 24 0.93 -29.60 -11.90
C ILE A 24 0.56 -28.13 -11.67
N ILE A 25 1.09 -27.22 -12.47
CA ILE A 25 0.76 -25.79 -12.39
C ILE A 25 -0.72 -25.54 -12.66
N ILE A 26 -1.27 -26.15 -13.71
CA ILE A 26 -2.69 -26.04 -14.06
C ILE A 26 -3.57 -26.59 -12.93
N ALA A 27 -3.22 -27.74 -12.36
CA ALA A 27 -3.95 -28.33 -11.25
C ALA A 27 -3.95 -27.42 -10.01
N SER A 28 -2.83 -26.75 -9.69
CA SER A 28 -2.74 -25.81 -8.57
C SER A 28 -3.62 -24.56 -8.78
N ILE A 29 -3.68 -24.03 -10.00
CA ILE A 29 -4.54 -22.89 -10.35
C ILE A 29 -6.03 -23.23 -10.21
N VAL A 30 -6.43 -24.43 -10.68
CA VAL A 30 -7.83 -24.90 -10.58
C VAL A 30 -8.25 -25.08 -9.12
N THR A 31 -7.38 -25.62 -8.26
CA THR A 31 -7.68 -25.80 -6.83
C THR A 31 -7.82 -24.48 -6.10
N THR A 32 -6.94 -23.50 -6.38
CA THR A 32 -7.06 -22.16 -5.75
C THR A 32 -8.33 -21.44 -6.19
N PHE A 33 -8.72 -21.57 -7.47
CA PHE A 33 -9.95 -20.97 -7.97
C PHE A 33 -11.22 -21.61 -7.36
N ALA A 34 -11.20 -22.92 -7.16
CA ALA A 34 -12.29 -23.64 -6.49
C ALA A 34 -12.49 -23.20 -5.04
N ILE A 35 -11.40 -22.96 -4.30
CA ILE A 35 -11.45 -22.46 -2.91
C ILE A 35 -12.03 -21.04 -2.86
N ILE A 36 -11.66 -20.18 -3.80
CA ILE A 36 -12.21 -18.81 -3.88
C ILE A 36 -13.71 -18.83 -4.15
N ILE A 37 -14.18 -19.65 -5.10
CA ILE A 37 -15.61 -19.77 -5.41
C ILE A 37 -16.39 -20.36 -4.23
N TYR A 38 -15.82 -21.34 -3.52
CA TYR A 38 -16.45 -21.92 -2.33
C TYR A 38 -16.62 -20.88 -1.22
N ASN A 39 -15.62 -20.06 -0.95
CA ASN A 39 -15.68 -18.98 0.03
C ASN A 39 -16.67 -17.87 -0.38
N LEU A 40 -16.75 -17.50 -1.68
CA LEU A 40 -17.74 -16.55 -2.18
C LEU A 40 -19.18 -17.06 -2.05
N LYS A 41 -19.43 -18.35 -2.26
CA LYS A 41 -20.75 -18.96 -2.06
C LYS A 41 -21.16 -19.04 -0.60
N SER A 42 -20.21 -19.20 0.31
CA SER A 42 -20.48 -19.20 1.77
C SER A 42 -20.97 -17.84 2.28
N VAL A 43 -20.57 -16.74 1.65
CA VAL A 43 -20.99 -15.38 2.03
C VAL A 43 -22.41 -15.04 1.51
N GLN A 44 -22.92 -15.71 0.48
CA GLN A 44 -24.25 -15.41 -0.09
C GLN A 44 -25.42 -16.13 0.60
N ASN A 45 -25.16 -17.05 1.54
CA ASN A 45 -26.21 -17.81 2.24
C ASN A 45 -26.66 -17.20 3.60
N ILE A 46 -26.29 -15.94 3.88
CA ILE A 46 -26.80 -15.21 5.04
C ILE A 46 -27.65 -14.04 4.51
N GLY A 47 -28.88 -14.31 4.21
CA GLY A 47 -29.80 -13.23 3.87
C GLY A 47 -30.96 -13.62 2.97
N SER A 48 -31.83 -14.53 3.41
CA SER A 48 -33.23 -14.54 2.96
C SER A 48 -34.10 -15.30 3.96
N ALA A 49 -34.53 -14.62 4.97
CA ALA A 49 -35.71 -15.02 5.72
C ALA A 49 -36.84 -14.02 5.36
N ASN A 50 -37.73 -14.48 4.46
CA ASN A 50 -39.00 -13.83 4.22
C ASN A 50 -39.87 -14.05 5.46
N GLU A 51 -40.13 -13.01 6.23
CA GLU A 51 -41.23 -13.01 7.18
C GLU A 51 -42.44 -12.37 6.56
N THR A 52 -43.49 -13.18 6.51
CA THR A 52 -44.87 -12.87 6.14
C THR A 52 -45.47 -11.88 7.13
N ILE A 53 -45.96 -10.76 6.62
CA ILE A 53 -46.69 -9.76 7.39
C ILE A 53 -48.09 -10.29 7.68
N GLU A 54 -48.36 -10.70 8.90
CA GLU A 54 -49.74 -10.81 9.41
C GLU A 54 -50.11 -9.55 10.18
N ASN A 55 -51.18 -8.90 9.70
CA ASN A 55 -51.84 -7.78 10.30
C ASN A 55 -52.40 -8.16 11.69
N PHE A 56 -51.97 -7.49 12.75
CA PHE A 56 -52.70 -7.43 14.00
C PHE A 56 -52.75 -6.01 14.54
N GLN A 57 -53.93 -5.39 14.40
CA GLN A 57 -54.28 -4.15 15.11
C GLN A 57 -54.61 -4.48 16.58
N THR A 58 -53.89 -3.89 17.52
CA THR A 58 -54.47 -3.58 18.84
C THR A 58 -53.66 -2.47 19.53
N THR A 59 -54.39 -1.50 19.97
CA THR A 59 -54.17 -0.30 20.77
C THR A 59 -53.18 -0.41 21.93
N SER A 60 -52.20 0.54 21.95
CA SER A 60 -51.60 1.38 23.03
C SER A 60 -51.44 0.83 24.47
N PRO A 61 -50.38 1.15 25.23
CA PRO A 61 -49.88 2.51 25.43
C PRO A 61 -48.36 2.67 25.20
N TYR A 62 -47.96 3.89 24.89
CA TYR A 62 -46.58 4.31 24.72
C TYR A 62 -45.73 4.00 25.95
N THR A 63 -44.91 2.94 25.85
CA THR A 63 -43.68 2.82 26.61
C THR A 63 -42.58 3.15 25.63
N THR A 64 -42.00 4.32 25.74
CA THR A 64 -40.75 4.67 25.07
C THR A 64 -39.69 3.71 25.59
N VAL A 65 -39.47 2.63 24.85
CA VAL A 65 -38.27 1.82 25.01
C VAL A 65 -37.15 2.71 24.54
N PRO A 66 -36.14 3.04 25.36
CA PRO A 66 -34.98 3.72 24.87
C PRO A 66 -34.32 2.74 23.87
N THR A 67 -34.36 3.07 22.59
CA THR A 67 -33.57 2.42 21.59
C THR A 67 -32.12 2.80 21.97
N SER A 68 -31.47 1.97 22.77
CA SER A 68 -30.02 2.07 22.94
C SER A 68 -29.46 1.72 21.56
N TYR A 69 -29.09 2.75 20.79
CA TYR A 69 -28.20 2.55 19.68
C TYR A 69 -26.92 1.95 20.28
N ASP A 70 -26.68 0.67 20.03
CA ASP A 70 -25.43 0.05 20.43
C ASP A 70 -24.31 0.88 19.81
N GLU A 71 -23.56 1.58 20.66
CA GLU A 71 -22.45 2.42 20.22
C GLU A 71 -21.43 1.54 19.52
N VAL A 72 -21.07 1.90 18.28
CA VAL A 72 -20.10 1.15 17.48
C VAL A 72 -18.78 1.05 18.26
N LYS A 73 -18.34 -0.17 18.51
CA LYS A 73 -17.06 -0.48 19.17
C LYS A 73 -16.07 -1.08 18.20
N LEU A 74 -14.81 -0.73 18.40
CA LEU A 74 -13.71 -1.16 17.56
C LEU A 74 -13.40 -2.65 17.79
N SER A 75 -13.35 -3.43 16.70
CA SER A 75 -12.97 -4.84 16.74
C SER A 75 -11.47 -5.00 17.07
N PRO A 76 -11.06 -6.08 17.78
CA PRO A 76 -9.65 -6.42 17.97
C PRO A 76 -8.87 -6.61 16.65
N ASN A 77 -9.57 -6.92 15.57
CA ASN A 77 -8.99 -7.15 14.23
C ASN A 77 -9.19 -5.95 13.29
N ALA A 78 -9.59 -4.80 13.82
CA ALA A 78 -9.77 -3.61 12.99
C ALA A 78 -8.43 -3.06 12.48
N ILE A 79 -8.51 -2.34 11.36
CA ILE A 79 -7.37 -1.71 10.72
C ILE A 79 -7.45 -0.20 10.92
N LEU A 80 -6.38 0.38 11.41
CA LEU A 80 -6.18 1.82 11.43
C LEU A 80 -5.50 2.24 10.12
N THR A 81 -6.06 3.22 9.44
CA THR A 81 -5.49 3.83 8.25
C THR A 81 -5.14 5.28 8.57
N PHE A 82 -3.86 5.61 8.55
CA PHE A 82 -3.35 6.95 8.74
C PHE A 82 -3.15 7.63 7.38
N LEU A 83 -3.80 8.76 7.18
CA LEU A 83 -3.65 9.63 6.02
C LEU A 83 -2.83 10.85 6.47
N LYS A 84 -1.53 10.86 6.12
CA LYS A 84 -0.57 11.92 6.44
C LYS A 84 -0.44 12.84 5.24
N HIS A 85 -1.07 14.00 5.28
CA HIS A 85 -0.98 14.99 4.20
C HIS A 85 0.17 15.95 4.47
N TYR A 86 1.04 16.17 3.47
CA TYR A 86 2.21 17.04 3.57
C TYR A 86 2.02 18.27 2.69
N ASP A 87 1.96 19.44 3.31
CA ASP A 87 1.67 20.73 2.64
C ASP A 87 2.80 21.19 1.70
N GLY A 88 4.05 20.83 1.99
CA GLY A 88 5.20 21.22 1.18
C GLY A 88 5.28 20.54 -0.18
N CYS A 89 4.72 19.35 -0.35
CA CYS A 89 4.69 18.63 -1.62
C CYS A 89 3.29 18.23 -2.09
N GLY A 90 2.26 18.45 -1.27
CA GLY A 90 0.86 18.12 -1.57
C GLY A 90 0.53 16.63 -1.58
N HIS A 91 1.46 15.77 -1.15
CA HIS A 91 1.22 14.32 -1.13
C HIS A 91 0.55 13.87 0.17
N THR A 92 -0.27 12.84 0.06
CA THR A 92 -0.85 12.14 1.21
C THR A 92 -0.31 10.71 1.25
N LEU A 93 0.49 10.41 2.27
CA LEU A 93 0.95 9.05 2.54
C LEU A 93 -0.13 8.29 3.29
N LYS A 94 -0.29 7.02 2.93
CA LYS A 94 -1.24 6.11 3.54
C LYS A 94 -0.51 4.97 4.24
N GLU A 95 -0.62 4.94 5.55
CA GLU A 95 -0.06 3.87 6.38
C GLU A 95 -1.18 3.06 7.02
N LYS A 96 -0.97 1.76 7.19
CA LYS A 96 -1.95 0.87 7.83
C LYS A 96 -1.32 0.13 8.99
N GLU A 97 -2.05 0.09 10.10
CA GLU A 97 -1.66 -0.61 11.30
C GLU A 97 -2.85 -1.45 11.83
N ASN A 98 -2.53 -2.55 12.51
CA ASN A 98 -3.55 -3.30 13.22
C ASN A 98 -3.85 -2.63 14.56
N VAL A 99 -5.08 -2.71 14.99
CA VAL A 99 -5.48 -2.31 16.35
C VAL A 99 -4.70 -3.12 17.38
N ASN A 100 -4.19 -2.48 18.40
CA ASN A 100 -3.58 -3.18 19.54
C ASN A 100 -4.67 -3.63 20.54
N ALA A 101 -4.30 -4.51 21.49
CA ALA A 101 -5.24 -5.08 22.44
C ALA A 101 -5.94 -4.03 23.33
N GLU A 102 -5.28 -2.91 23.62
CA GLU A 102 -5.81 -1.82 24.46
C GLU A 102 -6.89 -1.01 23.77
N MET A 103 -6.90 -1.00 22.43
CA MET A 103 -7.90 -0.32 21.60
C MET A 103 -9.09 -1.20 21.25
N ALA A 104 -9.06 -2.48 21.62
CA ALA A 104 -10.17 -3.39 21.36
C ALA A 104 -11.40 -3.01 22.20
N ASN A 105 -12.58 -3.03 21.55
CA ASN A 105 -13.89 -2.74 22.16
C ASN A 105 -14.08 -1.28 22.65
N ILE A 106 -13.18 -0.34 22.34
CA ILE A 106 -13.40 1.07 22.66
C ILE A 106 -14.37 1.72 21.67
N THR A 107 -15.04 2.74 22.14
CA THR A 107 -15.97 3.56 21.37
C THR A 107 -15.22 4.63 20.57
N ARG A 108 -15.89 5.29 19.60
CA ARG A 108 -15.32 6.43 18.88
C ARG A 108 -14.88 7.56 19.83
N ASN A 109 -15.63 7.80 20.89
CA ASN A 109 -15.32 8.88 21.84
C ASN A 109 -14.06 8.57 22.68
N GLU A 110 -13.86 7.32 23.07
CA GLU A 110 -12.65 6.87 23.75
C GLU A 110 -11.46 6.89 22.79
N PHE A 111 -11.65 6.41 21.56
CA PHE A 111 -10.63 6.42 20.51
C PHE A 111 -10.16 7.85 20.17
N SER A 112 -11.08 8.83 20.08
CA SER A 112 -10.73 10.23 19.80
C SER A 112 -9.84 10.87 20.85
N LYS A 113 -9.87 10.39 22.11
CA LYS A 113 -8.99 10.87 23.17
C LYS A 113 -7.56 10.34 23.00
N LEU A 114 -7.40 9.14 22.46
CA LEU A 114 -6.08 8.54 22.18
C LEU A 114 -5.41 9.21 20.98
N TYR A 115 -6.21 9.63 20.00
CA TYR A 115 -5.76 10.26 18.76
C TYR A 115 -6.25 11.70 18.64
N SER A 116 -6.08 12.49 19.73
CA SER A 116 -6.60 13.87 19.83
C SER A 116 -6.07 14.81 18.75
N ASP A 117 -4.87 14.55 18.22
CA ASP A 117 -4.20 15.34 17.17
C ASP A 117 -4.57 14.92 15.75
N TRP A 118 -5.47 13.93 15.62
CA TRP A 118 -5.90 13.39 14.34
C TRP A 118 -7.38 13.65 14.10
N GLU A 119 -7.72 13.97 12.87
CA GLU A 119 -9.12 14.01 12.44
C GLU A 119 -9.60 12.60 12.09
N ILE A 120 -10.68 12.13 12.75
CA ILE A 120 -11.28 10.84 12.45
C ILE A 120 -12.23 11.04 11.25
N LYS A 121 -11.78 10.63 10.05
CA LYS A 121 -12.56 10.69 8.80
C LYS A 121 -13.61 9.60 8.74
N ASN A 122 -13.26 8.39 9.23
CA ASN A 122 -14.18 7.26 9.32
C ASN A 122 -13.92 6.48 10.62
N PHE A 123 -15.01 5.95 11.20
CA PHE A 123 -14.95 5.04 12.34
C PHE A 123 -16.02 3.98 12.20
N SER A 124 -15.60 2.73 12.04
CA SER A 124 -16.46 1.56 11.99
C SER A 124 -15.95 0.48 12.95
N ASN A 125 -16.65 -0.63 13.04
CA ASN A 125 -16.19 -1.77 13.84
C ASN A 125 -14.86 -2.36 13.33
N THR A 126 -14.61 -2.32 12.01
CA THR A 126 -13.47 -2.99 11.36
C THR A 126 -12.41 -2.03 10.84
N ASP A 127 -12.75 -0.75 10.65
CA ASP A 127 -11.87 0.21 10.01
C ASP A 127 -11.97 1.59 10.64
N VAL A 128 -10.83 2.20 10.92
CA VAL A 128 -10.74 3.61 11.31
C VAL A 128 -9.81 4.32 10.35
N GLU A 129 -10.26 5.47 9.82
CA GLU A 129 -9.43 6.33 8.99
C GLU A 129 -9.14 7.64 9.71
N LEU A 130 -7.86 7.93 9.87
CA LEU A 130 -7.30 9.07 10.56
C LEU A 130 -6.59 9.97 9.58
N TYR A 131 -6.83 11.27 9.66
CA TYR A 131 -6.19 12.28 8.82
C TYR A 131 -5.45 13.31 9.67
N LYS A 132 -4.25 13.71 9.20
CA LYS A 132 -3.49 14.79 9.81
C LYS A 132 -2.65 15.51 8.76
N ASP A 133 -2.64 16.84 8.85
CA ASP A 133 -1.72 17.69 8.09
C ASP A 133 -0.35 17.76 8.77
N PHE A 134 0.70 17.60 7.96
CA PHE A 134 2.10 17.75 8.33
C PHE A 134 2.72 18.84 7.49
N SER A 135 3.55 19.66 8.12
CA SER A 135 4.31 20.68 7.40
C SER A 135 5.52 20.07 6.72
N GLY A 136 5.85 20.59 5.52
CA GLY A 136 7.03 20.19 4.76
C GLY A 136 6.77 19.09 3.73
N ASN A 137 7.80 18.31 3.41
CA ASN A 137 7.76 17.28 2.39
C ASN A 137 7.57 15.89 2.99
N CYS A 138 7.00 14.97 2.21
CA CYS A 138 6.71 13.61 2.68
C CYS A 138 7.94 12.69 2.82
N GLY A 139 9.14 13.16 2.40
CA GLY A 139 10.37 12.37 2.46
C GLY A 139 10.49 11.25 1.40
N GLU A 140 9.53 11.15 0.48
CA GLU A 140 9.53 10.17 -0.62
C GLU A 140 9.94 10.78 -1.96
N HIS A 141 10.56 11.97 -1.94
CA HIS A 141 11.08 12.62 -3.14
C HIS A 141 12.58 12.40 -3.28
N PHE A 142 12.99 12.19 -4.52
CA PHE A 142 14.39 12.06 -4.91
C PHE A 142 14.74 13.10 -5.97
N VAL A 143 15.98 13.54 -5.96
CA VAL A 143 16.56 14.36 -7.03
C VAL A 143 17.72 13.59 -7.62
N VAL A 144 17.64 13.33 -8.92
CA VAL A 144 18.73 12.71 -9.68
C VAL A 144 19.46 13.80 -10.44
N LYS A 145 20.77 13.92 -10.28
CA LYS A 145 21.57 14.95 -10.93
C LYS A 145 23.00 14.50 -11.20
N SER A 146 23.70 15.27 -12.04
CA SER A 146 25.11 15.08 -12.30
C SER A 146 25.97 15.57 -11.12
N SER A 147 27.00 14.80 -10.75
CA SER A 147 28.01 15.21 -9.78
C SER A 147 29.19 15.94 -10.47
N SER A 148 29.99 16.63 -9.65
CA SER A 148 31.27 17.23 -10.10
C SER A 148 32.29 16.20 -10.58
N ASP A 149 32.19 14.97 -10.07
CA ASP A 149 33.12 13.86 -10.39
C ASP A 149 32.70 13.11 -11.66
N GLY A 150 31.60 13.52 -12.30
CA GLY A 150 31.15 13.00 -13.59
C GLY A 150 30.30 11.74 -13.49
N PHE A 151 29.67 11.50 -12.36
CA PHE A 151 28.73 10.41 -12.14
C PHE A 151 27.32 10.94 -11.85
N VAL A 152 26.32 10.07 -11.95
CA VAL A 152 24.97 10.36 -11.51
C VAL A 152 24.87 10.19 -10.01
N GLU A 153 24.34 11.19 -9.32
CA GLU A 153 24.05 11.17 -7.89
C GLU A 153 22.56 11.28 -7.64
N ILE A 154 22.09 10.55 -6.63
CA ILE A 154 20.71 10.51 -6.17
C ILE A 154 20.66 11.16 -4.79
N TYR A 155 19.82 12.16 -4.64
CA TYR A 155 19.56 12.83 -3.36
C TYR A 155 18.13 12.57 -2.93
N ARG A 156 17.92 12.40 -1.63
CA ARG A 156 16.60 12.38 -1.01
C ARG A 156 16.24 13.79 -0.53
N ILE A 157 15.02 14.24 -0.78
CA ILE A 157 14.48 15.47 -0.20
C ILE A 157 13.88 15.13 1.15
N LYS A 158 14.45 15.69 2.23
CA LYS A 158 13.95 15.50 3.60
C LYS A 158 12.68 16.31 3.84
N GLU A 159 12.03 16.06 4.98
CA GLU A 159 10.81 16.76 5.39
C GLU A 159 10.99 18.27 5.45
N ASP A 160 12.16 18.75 5.86
CA ASP A 160 12.53 20.17 5.92
C ASP A 160 12.90 20.78 4.56
N GLY A 161 12.83 20.00 3.48
CA GLY A 161 13.19 20.43 2.11
C GLY A 161 14.69 20.39 1.81
N THR A 162 15.54 20.00 2.75
CA THR A 162 16.98 19.86 2.49
C THR A 162 17.29 18.58 1.73
N TYR A 163 18.42 18.59 1.00
CA TYR A 163 18.89 17.43 0.23
C TYR A 163 19.89 16.62 1.05
N GLU A 164 19.69 15.31 1.05
CA GLU A 164 20.62 14.35 1.63
C GLU A 164 21.07 13.39 0.53
N LEU A 165 22.40 13.24 0.38
CA LEU A 165 22.95 12.27 -0.58
C LEU A 165 22.47 10.87 -0.20
N HIS A 166 21.72 10.25 -1.11
CA HIS A 166 21.21 8.89 -0.97
C HIS A 166 22.17 7.87 -1.54
N GLU A 167 22.68 8.16 -2.76
CA GLU A 167 23.57 7.26 -3.50
C GLU A 167 24.38 8.01 -4.54
N THR A 168 25.63 7.58 -4.75
CA THR A 168 26.42 7.89 -5.94
C THR A 168 26.48 6.63 -6.79
N THR A 169 25.92 6.69 -7.99
CA THR A 169 25.84 5.54 -8.89
C THR A 169 27.16 5.33 -9.65
N GLU A 170 27.30 4.18 -10.32
CA GLU A 170 28.42 3.92 -11.25
C GLU A 170 28.14 4.46 -12.67
N ILE A 171 27.03 5.16 -12.91
CA ILE A 171 26.64 5.70 -14.20
C ILE A 171 27.46 6.94 -14.51
N ALA A 172 28.37 6.82 -15.46
CA ALA A 172 29.24 7.91 -15.85
C ALA A 172 28.55 8.82 -16.88
N ILE A 173 28.41 10.11 -16.55
CA ILE A 173 27.73 11.15 -17.35
C ILE A 173 28.29 11.22 -18.79
N LYS A 174 29.57 10.97 -19.00
CA LYS A 174 30.21 11.01 -20.33
C LYS A 174 29.62 10.04 -21.35
N TYR A 175 28.95 8.98 -20.89
CA TYR A 175 28.34 7.97 -21.77
C TYR A 175 26.86 8.24 -22.06
N LEU A 176 26.24 9.19 -21.38
CA LEU A 176 24.85 9.55 -21.59
C LEU A 176 24.68 10.42 -22.83
N SER A 177 23.43 10.46 -23.34
CA SER A 177 23.06 11.36 -24.44
C SER A 177 23.19 12.84 -24.03
N ASN A 178 23.23 13.76 -25.02
CA ASN A 178 23.29 15.18 -24.71
C ASN A 178 22.04 15.69 -23.99
N ASP A 179 20.89 15.08 -24.26
CA ASP A 179 19.63 15.48 -23.67
C ASP A 179 19.54 15.02 -22.22
N ASP A 180 19.94 13.77 -21.94
CA ASP A 180 20.00 13.24 -20.56
C ASP A 180 20.98 14.05 -19.71
N ARG A 181 22.13 14.41 -20.26
CA ARG A 181 23.13 15.24 -19.54
C ARG A 181 22.54 16.58 -19.11
N LYS A 182 21.83 17.27 -20.01
CA LYS A 182 21.19 18.56 -19.71
C LYS A 182 20.09 18.42 -18.67
N GLU A 183 19.31 17.32 -18.74
CA GLU A 183 18.26 17.04 -17.77
C GLU A 183 18.88 16.83 -16.38
N LEU A 184 19.94 16.02 -16.27
CA LEU A 184 20.65 15.76 -15.01
C LEU A 184 21.42 16.98 -14.47
N GLU A 185 21.89 17.90 -15.32
CA GLU A 185 22.46 19.18 -14.89
C GLU A 185 21.42 20.05 -14.15
N ASN A 186 20.17 20.03 -14.61
CA ASN A 186 19.08 20.76 -13.96
C ASN A 186 18.51 20.04 -12.73
N GLY A 187 18.74 18.74 -12.62
CA GLY A 187 18.18 17.86 -11.60
C GLY A 187 16.75 17.43 -11.92
N VAL A 188 16.52 16.13 -11.83
CA VAL A 188 15.21 15.50 -12.08
C VAL A 188 14.58 15.11 -10.76
N ILE A 189 13.41 15.67 -10.46
CA ILE A 189 12.67 15.36 -9.22
C ILE A 189 11.72 14.20 -9.50
N LEU A 190 11.83 13.14 -8.70
CA LEU A 190 11.04 11.92 -8.80
C LEU A 190 10.35 11.65 -7.47
N TYR A 191 9.14 11.12 -7.53
CA TYR A 191 8.37 10.71 -6.37
C TYR A 191 8.29 9.18 -6.29
N GLY A 192 8.70 8.64 -5.14
CA GLY A 192 8.68 7.21 -4.85
C GLY A 192 9.86 6.44 -5.46
N LYS A 193 10.23 5.35 -4.81
CA LYS A 193 11.37 4.50 -5.22
C LYS A 193 11.14 3.80 -6.56
N GLU A 194 9.89 3.46 -6.89
CA GLU A 194 9.57 2.80 -8.17
C GLU A 194 9.90 3.71 -9.36
N ASN A 195 9.50 4.99 -9.29
CA ASN A 195 9.84 5.95 -10.34
C ASN A 195 11.33 6.23 -10.40
N LEU A 196 12.01 6.28 -9.24
CA LEU A 196 13.45 6.42 -9.18
C LEU A 196 14.15 5.26 -9.89
N ASN A 197 13.81 4.02 -9.54
CA ASN A 197 14.42 2.83 -10.14
C ASN A 197 14.16 2.79 -11.64
N SER A 198 12.92 3.00 -12.09
CA SER A 198 12.58 3.02 -13.50
C SER A 198 13.33 4.12 -14.29
N TYR A 199 13.60 5.25 -13.65
CA TYR A 199 14.37 6.33 -14.28
C TYR A 199 15.84 5.95 -14.42
N ILE A 200 16.44 5.35 -13.38
CA ILE A 200 17.85 4.93 -13.39
C ILE A 200 18.08 3.77 -14.38
N GLU A 201 17.14 2.81 -14.47
CA GLU A 201 17.21 1.68 -15.42
C GLU A 201 17.31 2.14 -16.89
N ASN A 202 16.88 3.35 -17.24
CA ASN A 202 17.03 3.87 -18.60
C ASN A 202 18.49 4.21 -18.97
N PHE A 203 19.40 4.25 -18.00
CA PHE A 203 20.81 4.56 -18.20
C PHE A 203 21.72 3.33 -18.13
N GLU A 204 21.19 2.16 -17.83
CA GLU A 204 21.91 0.88 -17.79
C GLU A 204 21.77 0.12 -19.14
#